data_ccfbc1cb02c5da07dd1857820e20ee1c
#
_entry.id   ccfbc1cb02c5da07dd1857820e20ee1c
#
_cell.length_a   1.000
_cell.length_b   1.000
_cell.length_c   1.000
_cell.angle_alpha   90.00
_cell.angle_beta   90.00
_cell.angle_gamma   90.00
#
_symmetry.space_group_name_H-M   'P 1'
#
loop_
_entity.id
_entity.type
_entity.pdbx_description
1 polymer ?
#
loop_
_entity_poly.entity_id
_entity_poly.type
_entity_poly.pdbx_seq_one_letter_code
_entity_poly.pdbx_strand_id
1 'polypeptide(L)'
;MVAGEKLVGSNGKEVMLFPLPYMYITQGEGETYSHAGTFNMDFAGYGSNGVIYQAPYYAPCSCKCVRTFSSGDGANGRVYESLDRVHTPNGLQYVSFLFFHDDNPTSVVGTIYNQGDLIGHTGTNGNVTGDHVHFNTANGKYAGYENVPPDNQGQLVNSTHIYDICYVNDTVLVNDYNYNWVTYTGGVTPSKYKKNKFPWVLYSRKLRDKRY
;
A
#
# COMPACT_ATOMS: atom_id res chain seq x y z
N MET A 1 2.26 -1.19 8.03
CA MET A 1 3.31 -2.15 8.47
C MET A 1 4.66 -1.46 8.66
N VAL A 2 5.60 -2.11 9.33
CA VAL A 2 6.96 -1.61 9.56
C VAL A 2 7.99 -2.59 8.98
N ALA A 3 9.27 -2.15 8.92
CA ALA A 3 10.36 -2.98 8.40
C ALA A 3 10.43 -4.36 9.10
N GLY A 4 10.52 -5.42 8.31
CA GLY A 4 10.63 -6.81 8.78
C GLY A 4 9.36 -7.38 9.40
N GLU A 5 8.24 -6.65 9.36
CA GLU A 5 6.96 -7.14 9.87
C GLU A 5 6.44 -8.29 9.01
N LYS A 6 6.09 -9.40 9.68
CA LYS A 6 5.49 -10.58 9.05
C LYS A 6 4.25 -11.00 9.81
N LEU A 7 3.20 -11.33 9.08
CA LEU A 7 1.97 -11.85 9.67
C LEU A 7 1.47 -13.04 8.85
N VAL A 8 1.33 -14.17 9.54
CA VAL A 8 0.91 -15.44 8.94
C VAL A 8 -0.36 -15.92 9.65
N GLY A 9 -1.35 -16.30 8.87
CA GLY A 9 -2.58 -16.90 9.38
C GLY A 9 -2.39 -18.32 9.88
N SER A 10 -3.39 -18.86 10.55
CA SER A 10 -3.35 -20.21 11.16
C SER A 10 -3.13 -21.35 10.15
N ASN A 11 -3.42 -21.10 8.87
CA ASN A 11 -3.19 -22.06 7.77
C ASN A 11 -1.80 -21.92 7.12
N GLY A 12 -0.90 -21.13 7.70
CA GLY A 12 0.45 -20.91 7.18
C GLY A 12 0.55 -19.94 5.99
N LYS A 13 -0.55 -19.31 5.57
CA LYS A 13 -0.54 -18.30 4.50
C LYS A 13 -0.35 -16.91 5.06
N GLU A 14 0.41 -16.08 4.33
CA GLU A 14 0.63 -14.67 4.70
C GLU A 14 -0.66 -13.87 4.69
N VAL A 15 -0.69 -12.82 5.48
CA VAL A 15 -1.78 -11.83 5.54
C VAL A 15 -1.31 -10.59 4.79
N MET A 16 -2.09 -10.12 3.81
CA MET A 16 -1.78 -8.90 3.07
C MET A 16 -1.91 -7.68 3.99
N LEU A 17 -0.79 -7.05 4.32
CA LEU A 17 -0.74 -5.89 5.22
C LEU A 17 -0.65 -4.58 4.43
N PHE A 18 -1.21 -3.51 4.96
CA PHE A 18 -1.05 -2.18 4.39
C PHE A 18 0.44 -1.76 4.42
N PRO A 19 1.04 -1.32 3.29
CA PRO A 19 2.50 -1.25 3.13
C PRO A 19 3.19 -0.15 3.94
N LEU A 20 2.49 0.93 4.33
CA LEU A 20 3.08 2.04 5.08
C LEU A 20 2.82 1.90 6.59
N PRO A 21 3.73 2.40 7.45
CA PRO A 21 3.51 2.43 8.89
C PRO A 21 2.45 3.47 9.30
N TYR A 22 2.28 4.53 8.49
CA TYR A 22 1.27 5.57 8.66
C TYR A 22 0.41 5.66 7.40
N MET A 23 -0.88 5.81 7.59
CA MET A 23 -1.82 6.04 6.51
C MET A 23 -2.29 7.49 6.60
N TYR A 24 -1.70 8.36 5.78
CA TYR A 24 -2.16 9.72 5.54
C TYR A 24 -2.60 9.81 4.10
N ILE A 25 -3.92 9.73 3.89
CA ILE A 25 -4.51 9.80 2.56
C ILE A 25 -4.45 11.24 2.08
N THR A 26 -3.77 11.48 0.96
CA THR A 26 -3.69 12.79 0.30
C THR A 26 -4.69 12.93 -0.82
N GLN A 27 -5.08 11.80 -1.46
CA GLN A 27 -6.19 11.73 -2.40
C GLN A 27 -6.87 10.36 -2.28
N GLY A 28 -8.18 10.35 -2.18
CA GLY A 28 -9.00 9.14 -2.06
C GLY A 28 -9.35 8.52 -3.40
N GLU A 29 -9.92 7.32 -3.37
CA GLU A 29 -10.45 6.65 -4.55
C GLU A 29 -11.69 7.38 -5.09
N GLY A 30 -11.86 7.36 -6.41
CA GLY A 30 -13.00 7.98 -7.09
C GLY A 30 -13.05 9.50 -6.99
N GLU A 31 -12.09 10.16 -6.32
CA GLU A 31 -12.03 11.61 -6.26
C GLU A 31 -11.74 12.20 -7.65
N THR A 32 -12.21 13.41 -7.85
CA THR A 32 -11.95 14.18 -9.06
C THR A 32 -10.45 14.39 -9.29
N TYR A 33 -10.05 14.74 -10.50
CA TYR A 33 -8.67 14.92 -10.93
C TYR A 33 -8.04 13.58 -11.39
N SER A 34 -7.10 13.00 -10.65
CA SER A 34 -6.34 11.81 -11.12
C SER A 34 -6.94 10.47 -10.71
N HIS A 35 -7.97 10.42 -9.87
CA HIS A 35 -8.58 9.17 -9.37
C HIS A 35 -10.03 8.95 -9.84
N ALA A 36 -10.55 9.82 -10.72
CA ALA A 36 -11.93 9.71 -11.19
C ALA A 36 -12.22 8.34 -11.82
N GLY A 37 -13.21 7.64 -11.27
CA GLY A 37 -13.62 6.32 -11.74
C GLY A 37 -12.69 5.15 -11.39
N THR A 38 -11.62 5.39 -10.62
CA THR A 38 -10.64 4.35 -10.24
C THR A 38 -10.65 4.04 -8.75
N PHE A 39 -10.00 2.92 -8.38
CA PHE A 39 -9.73 2.52 -7.00
C PHE A 39 -8.33 2.95 -6.51
N ASN A 40 -7.75 3.92 -7.18
CA ASN A 40 -6.45 4.48 -6.80
C ASN A 40 -6.55 5.33 -5.54
N MET A 41 -5.51 5.29 -4.71
CA MET A 41 -5.37 6.19 -3.56
C MET A 41 -3.92 6.65 -3.42
N ASP A 42 -3.76 7.89 -2.99
CA ASP A 42 -2.45 8.48 -2.70
C ASP A 42 -2.20 8.59 -1.20
N PHE A 43 -1.00 8.21 -0.78
CA PHE A 43 -0.59 8.22 0.62
C PHE A 43 0.75 8.93 0.78
N ALA A 44 0.80 9.94 1.63
CA ALA A 44 2.04 10.56 2.07
C ALA A 44 2.58 9.91 3.34
N GLY A 45 3.89 9.91 3.52
CA GLY A 45 4.52 9.70 4.79
C GLY A 45 4.11 10.80 5.78
N TYR A 46 3.90 10.46 7.05
CA TYR A 46 3.47 11.44 8.04
C TYR A 46 4.14 11.21 9.38
N GLY A 47 4.50 12.27 10.07
CA GLY A 47 5.19 12.23 11.36
C GLY A 47 4.75 13.37 12.28
N SER A 48 5.40 13.50 13.44
CA SER A 48 5.08 14.55 14.42
C SER A 48 5.21 15.96 13.88
N ASN A 49 6.02 16.15 12.84
CA ASN A 49 6.30 17.45 12.23
C ASN A 49 5.61 17.62 10.85
N GLY A 50 4.61 16.78 10.55
CA GLY A 50 3.90 16.80 9.26
C GLY A 50 4.39 15.74 8.28
N VAL A 51 4.38 16.07 6.98
CA VAL A 51 4.77 15.15 5.90
C VAL A 51 6.24 14.72 6.04
N ILE A 52 6.49 13.43 5.87
CA ILE A 52 7.82 12.84 5.77
C ILE A 52 8.09 12.54 4.31
N TYR A 53 9.10 13.21 3.73
CA TYR A 53 9.54 12.98 2.36
C TYR A 53 10.30 11.67 2.25
N GLN A 54 10.13 10.97 1.11
CA GLN A 54 10.74 9.67 0.85
C GLN A 54 10.51 8.67 1.98
N ALA A 55 9.26 8.64 2.49
CA ALA A 55 8.87 7.71 3.53
C ALA A 55 8.92 6.26 2.99
N PRO A 56 9.56 5.32 3.70
CA PRO A 56 9.67 3.95 3.24
C PRO A 56 8.32 3.24 3.27
N TYR A 57 8.08 2.40 2.25
CA TYR A 57 7.01 1.41 2.27
C TYR A 57 7.56 0.01 2.02
N TYR A 58 6.84 -0.98 2.51
CA TYR A 58 7.34 -2.35 2.62
C TYR A 58 6.47 -3.32 1.84
N ALA A 59 7.06 -4.44 1.40
CA ALA A 59 6.33 -5.50 0.71
C ALA A 59 5.17 -6.01 1.57
N PRO A 60 3.91 -5.81 1.14
CA PRO A 60 2.73 -6.13 1.95
C PRO A 60 2.51 -7.63 2.13
N CYS A 61 3.10 -8.44 1.26
CA CYS A 61 3.21 -9.89 1.27
C CYS A 61 4.46 -10.29 0.49
N SER A 62 4.86 -11.55 0.55
CA SER A 62 5.91 -12.08 -0.34
C SER A 62 5.45 -11.98 -1.80
N CYS A 63 6.24 -11.27 -2.63
CA CYS A 63 5.82 -10.86 -3.95
C CYS A 63 6.98 -10.83 -4.96
N LYS A 64 6.63 -10.73 -6.22
CA LYS A 64 7.57 -10.58 -7.34
C LYS A 64 7.19 -9.36 -8.18
N CYS A 65 8.17 -8.54 -8.53
CA CYS A 65 8.00 -7.47 -9.52
C CYS A 65 7.75 -8.10 -10.90
N VAL A 66 6.62 -7.75 -11.52
CA VAL A 66 6.18 -8.32 -12.81
C VAL A 66 6.14 -7.31 -13.94
N ARG A 67 6.13 -6.02 -13.62
CA ARG A 67 6.18 -4.94 -14.60
C ARG A 67 6.81 -3.68 -14.00
N THR A 68 7.50 -2.94 -14.84
CA THR A 68 8.03 -1.61 -14.53
C THR A 68 7.54 -0.59 -15.56
N PHE A 69 7.34 0.64 -15.10
CA PHE A 69 7.12 1.81 -15.93
C PHE A 69 8.33 2.73 -15.78
N SER A 70 8.67 3.47 -16.85
CA SER A 70 9.77 4.44 -16.84
C SER A 70 9.40 5.70 -16.03
N SER A 71 10.39 6.55 -15.78
CA SER A 71 10.14 7.89 -15.23
C SER A 71 9.35 8.77 -16.22
N GLY A 72 8.93 9.93 -15.78
CA GLY A 72 8.06 10.81 -16.56
C GLY A 72 6.63 10.28 -16.57
N ASP A 73 6.06 10.07 -17.76
CA ASP A 73 4.66 9.62 -17.91
C ASP A 73 4.37 8.28 -17.20
N GLY A 74 5.38 7.43 -17.04
CA GLY A 74 5.28 6.17 -16.28
C GLY A 74 5.52 6.32 -14.78
N ALA A 75 5.87 7.52 -14.30
CA ALA A 75 6.03 7.87 -12.88
C ALA A 75 6.82 6.83 -12.06
N ASN A 76 7.81 6.17 -12.67
CA ASN A 76 8.61 5.09 -12.08
C ASN A 76 7.79 3.91 -11.51
N GLY A 77 6.63 3.63 -12.08
CA GLY A 77 5.72 2.60 -11.58
C GLY A 77 6.32 1.21 -11.46
N ARG A 78 5.91 0.49 -10.44
CA ARG A 78 6.30 -0.90 -10.16
C ARG A 78 5.07 -1.72 -9.82
N VAL A 79 4.84 -2.77 -10.60
CA VAL A 79 3.75 -3.74 -10.38
C VAL A 79 4.32 -5.01 -9.80
N TYR A 80 3.66 -5.50 -8.79
CA TYR A 80 3.98 -6.73 -8.10
C TYR A 80 2.80 -7.69 -8.10
N GLU A 81 3.08 -8.98 -8.00
CA GLU A 81 2.09 -10.01 -7.71
C GLU A 81 2.53 -10.86 -6.53
N SER A 82 1.59 -11.31 -5.71
CA SER A 82 1.88 -12.21 -4.59
C SER A 82 2.43 -13.54 -5.10
N LEU A 83 3.42 -14.10 -4.40
CA LEU A 83 4.00 -15.40 -4.76
C LEU A 83 3.01 -16.54 -4.52
N ASP A 84 2.18 -16.43 -3.49
CA ASP A 84 1.15 -17.39 -3.12
C ASP A 84 -0.18 -16.66 -2.84
N ARG A 85 -1.24 -17.42 -2.58
CA ARG A 85 -2.49 -16.86 -2.07
C ARG A 85 -2.26 -16.29 -0.67
N VAL A 86 -2.79 -15.10 -0.43
CA VAL A 86 -2.69 -14.38 0.84
C VAL A 86 -4.06 -14.12 1.43
N HIS A 87 -4.14 -13.99 2.74
CA HIS A 87 -5.36 -13.54 3.41
C HIS A 87 -5.59 -12.07 3.12
N THR A 88 -6.74 -11.75 2.54
CA THR A 88 -7.26 -10.40 2.37
C THR A 88 -8.58 -10.27 3.13
N PRO A 89 -9.09 -9.07 3.40
CA PRO A 89 -10.45 -8.90 3.92
C PRO A 89 -11.53 -9.66 3.14
N ASN A 90 -11.35 -9.82 1.83
CA ASN A 90 -12.25 -10.55 0.94
C ASN A 90 -11.97 -12.06 0.83
N GLY A 91 -11.01 -12.59 1.60
CA GLY A 91 -10.70 -14.02 1.64
C GLY A 91 -9.28 -14.38 1.17
N LEU A 92 -9.05 -15.67 0.94
CA LEU A 92 -7.74 -16.20 0.54
C LEU A 92 -7.59 -16.18 -0.99
N GLN A 93 -6.73 -15.32 -1.52
CA GLN A 93 -6.57 -15.13 -2.96
C GLN A 93 -5.17 -14.70 -3.36
N TYR A 94 -4.83 -14.82 -4.66
CA TYR A 94 -3.70 -14.08 -5.23
C TYR A 94 -4.09 -12.61 -5.34
N VAL A 95 -3.09 -11.72 -5.26
CA VAL A 95 -3.25 -10.29 -5.41
C VAL A 95 -2.15 -9.72 -6.30
N SER A 96 -2.46 -8.62 -6.98
CA SER A 96 -1.46 -7.76 -7.60
C SER A 96 -1.62 -6.33 -7.10
N PHE A 97 -0.53 -5.58 -7.12
CA PHE A 97 -0.53 -4.21 -6.62
C PHE A 97 0.53 -3.37 -7.32
N LEU A 98 0.31 -2.07 -7.33
CA LEU A 98 1.09 -1.09 -8.07
C LEU A 98 1.46 0.07 -7.15
N PHE A 99 2.70 0.52 -7.25
CA PHE A 99 3.18 1.77 -6.66
C PHE A 99 3.74 2.67 -7.74
N PHE A 100 3.41 3.98 -7.68
CA PHE A 100 4.02 5.04 -8.49
C PHE A 100 4.75 6.06 -7.61
N HIS A 101 5.55 6.89 -8.28
CA HIS A 101 6.17 8.12 -7.81
C HIS A 101 7.48 7.98 -7.04
N ASP A 102 7.97 6.76 -6.76
CA ASP A 102 9.30 6.59 -6.15
C ASP A 102 10.36 7.25 -7.05
N ASP A 103 11.18 8.13 -6.49
CA ASP A 103 12.22 8.84 -7.24
C ASP A 103 13.36 7.92 -7.69
N ASN A 104 13.65 6.86 -6.92
CA ASN A 104 14.77 5.95 -7.16
C ASN A 104 14.41 4.47 -6.93
N PRO A 105 13.41 3.92 -7.62
CA PRO A 105 12.98 2.53 -7.39
C PRO A 105 14.07 1.55 -7.86
N THR A 106 14.42 0.60 -7.00
CA THR A 106 15.45 -0.41 -7.29
C THR A 106 14.90 -1.69 -7.89
N SER A 107 13.59 -1.91 -7.81
CA SER A 107 12.95 -3.12 -8.33
C SER A 107 12.99 -3.19 -9.84
N VAL A 108 13.42 -4.34 -10.37
CA VAL A 108 13.31 -4.71 -11.79
C VAL A 108 12.43 -5.95 -11.94
N VAL A 109 11.94 -6.19 -13.15
CA VAL A 109 11.11 -7.38 -13.43
C VAL A 109 11.86 -8.65 -13.01
N GLY A 110 11.20 -9.49 -12.21
CA GLY A 110 11.76 -10.71 -11.63
C GLY A 110 12.28 -10.55 -10.20
N THR A 111 12.49 -9.33 -9.69
CA THR A 111 12.89 -9.13 -8.28
C THR A 111 11.84 -9.69 -7.33
N ILE A 112 12.29 -10.48 -6.35
CA ILE A 112 11.45 -11.10 -5.32
C ILE A 112 11.71 -10.43 -3.98
N TYR A 113 10.65 -10.17 -3.24
CA TYR A 113 10.66 -9.63 -1.89
C TYR A 113 9.91 -10.57 -0.95
N ASN A 114 10.40 -10.72 0.28
CA ASN A 114 9.62 -11.31 1.36
C ASN A 114 8.73 -10.25 1.99
N GLN A 115 7.66 -10.67 2.65
CA GLN A 115 6.82 -9.74 3.42
C GLN A 115 7.67 -8.94 4.42
N GLY A 116 7.50 -7.61 4.43
CA GLY A 116 8.22 -6.70 5.31
C GLY A 116 9.56 -6.19 4.78
N ASP A 117 10.04 -6.68 3.63
CA ASP A 117 11.22 -6.12 2.98
C ASP A 117 10.92 -4.69 2.48
N LEU A 118 11.92 -3.81 2.52
CA LEU A 118 11.80 -2.48 1.92
C LEU A 118 11.63 -2.63 0.40
N ILE A 119 10.55 -2.07 -0.14
CA ILE A 119 10.18 -2.21 -1.55
C ILE A 119 10.24 -0.89 -2.32
N GLY A 120 10.17 0.24 -1.62
CA GLY A 120 10.25 1.58 -2.20
C GLY A 120 10.06 2.70 -1.18
N HIS A 121 10.02 3.93 -1.70
CA HIS A 121 9.80 5.15 -0.93
C HIS A 121 8.73 6.02 -1.62
N THR A 122 8.00 6.81 -0.84
CA THR A 122 7.22 7.90 -1.41
C THR A 122 8.14 8.84 -2.19
N GLY A 123 7.62 9.55 -3.17
CA GLY A 123 8.46 10.38 -4.00
C GLY A 123 7.69 11.40 -4.82
N THR A 124 8.37 12.00 -5.77
CA THR A 124 7.87 13.08 -6.62
C THR A 124 8.03 12.81 -8.12
N ASN A 125 8.35 11.59 -8.51
CA ASN A 125 8.52 11.25 -9.92
C ASN A 125 7.19 11.29 -10.67
N GLY A 126 7.17 11.97 -11.81
CA GLY A 126 5.97 12.15 -12.64
C GLY A 126 5.25 13.47 -12.40
N ASN A 127 3.98 13.54 -12.82
CA ASN A 127 3.16 14.74 -12.68
C ASN A 127 2.45 14.76 -11.32
N VAL A 128 3.12 15.29 -10.30
CA VAL A 128 2.64 15.30 -8.90
C VAL A 128 2.81 16.67 -8.26
N THR A 129 2.02 16.95 -7.22
CA THR A 129 2.06 18.21 -6.47
C THR A 129 2.84 18.13 -5.16
N GLY A 130 3.25 16.94 -4.75
CA GLY A 130 4.01 16.69 -3.51
C GLY A 130 4.44 15.25 -3.36
N ASP A 131 5.26 14.98 -2.35
CA ASP A 131 5.77 13.64 -2.06
C ASP A 131 4.66 12.71 -1.57
N HIS A 132 4.43 11.62 -2.28
CA HIS A 132 3.47 10.58 -1.93
C HIS A 132 3.78 9.28 -2.66
N VAL A 133 3.07 8.23 -2.35
CA VAL A 133 2.95 7.01 -3.16
C VAL A 133 1.52 6.88 -3.67
N HIS A 134 1.38 6.74 -4.97
CA HIS A 134 0.13 6.31 -5.60
C HIS A 134 0.05 4.79 -5.49
N PHE A 135 -0.99 4.28 -4.88
CA PHE A 135 -1.18 2.87 -4.61
C PHE A 135 -2.48 2.36 -5.22
N ASN A 136 -2.39 1.22 -5.91
CA ASN A 136 -3.52 0.53 -6.50
C ASN A 136 -3.41 -0.97 -6.24
N THR A 137 -4.53 -1.63 -6.05
CA THR A 137 -4.60 -3.08 -5.79
C THR A 137 -5.61 -3.76 -6.71
N ALA A 138 -5.36 -5.04 -7.01
CA ALA A 138 -6.26 -5.84 -7.84
C ALA A 138 -6.38 -7.28 -7.33
N ASN A 139 -7.54 -7.87 -7.59
CA ASN A 139 -7.79 -9.29 -7.34
C ASN A 139 -7.03 -10.14 -8.36
N GLY A 140 -6.39 -11.20 -7.89
CA GLY A 140 -5.66 -12.13 -8.73
C GLY A 140 -4.23 -11.70 -9.06
N LYS A 141 -3.57 -12.51 -9.87
CA LYS A 141 -2.27 -12.18 -10.42
C LYS A 141 -2.38 -11.07 -11.46
N TYR A 142 -1.26 -10.42 -11.75
CA TYR A 142 -1.22 -9.32 -12.71
C TYR A 142 -1.82 -9.72 -14.06
N ALA A 143 -2.89 -9.04 -14.45
CA ALA A 143 -3.65 -9.28 -15.69
C ALA A 143 -3.51 -8.14 -16.73
N GLY A 144 -2.85 -7.04 -16.36
CA GLY A 144 -2.67 -5.89 -17.24
C GLY A 144 -2.89 -4.55 -16.51
N TYR A 145 -2.80 -3.48 -17.29
CA TYR A 145 -3.04 -2.11 -16.88
C TYR A 145 -4.00 -1.47 -17.88
N GLU A 146 -5.01 -0.79 -17.40
CA GLU A 146 -6.08 -0.22 -18.22
C GLU A 146 -6.33 1.25 -17.90
N ASN A 147 -6.89 1.98 -18.83
CA ASN A 147 -7.35 3.35 -18.63
C ASN A 147 -8.87 3.34 -18.47
N VAL A 148 -9.34 4.04 -17.44
CA VAL A 148 -10.75 4.06 -17.04
C VAL A 148 -11.37 5.42 -17.39
N PRO A 149 -12.55 5.47 -18.05
CA PRO A 149 -13.28 6.71 -18.27
C PRO A 149 -13.77 7.32 -16.93
N PRO A 150 -14.05 8.63 -16.88
CA PRO A 150 -14.07 9.55 -18.02
C PRO A 150 -12.72 10.14 -18.41
N ASP A 151 -11.73 10.15 -17.49
CA ASP A 151 -10.51 10.94 -17.64
C ASP A 151 -9.31 10.10 -18.07
N ASN A 152 -9.53 8.86 -18.52
CA ASN A 152 -8.48 7.90 -18.91
C ASN A 152 -7.43 7.65 -17.81
N GLN A 153 -7.87 7.65 -16.56
CA GLN A 153 -6.99 7.36 -15.43
C GLN A 153 -6.61 5.88 -15.42
N GLY A 154 -5.33 5.61 -15.15
CA GLY A 154 -4.82 4.27 -15.22
C GLY A 154 -4.99 3.49 -13.91
N GLN A 155 -5.29 2.22 -14.01
CA GLN A 155 -5.32 1.27 -12.89
C GLN A 155 -4.97 -0.15 -13.35
N LEU A 156 -4.78 -1.05 -12.42
CA LEU A 156 -4.64 -2.48 -12.72
C LEU A 156 -5.97 -3.05 -13.24
N VAL A 157 -5.90 -3.98 -14.18
CA VAL A 157 -7.07 -4.81 -14.56
C VAL A 157 -7.51 -5.63 -13.34
N ASN A 158 -8.82 -5.74 -13.11
CA ASN A 158 -9.42 -6.29 -11.89
C ASN A 158 -9.13 -5.50 -10.62
N SER A 159 -8.90 -4.18 -10.75
CA SER A 159 -8.69 -3.29 -9.62
C SER A 159 -9.86 -3.33 -8.65
N THR A 160 -9.55 -3.13 -7.36
CA THR A 160 -10.54 -3.14 -6.28
C THR A 160 -10.07 -2.25 -5.14
N HIS A 161 -10.97 -1.99 -4.19
CA HIS A 161 -10.68 -1.18 -3.01
C HIS A 161 -9.47 -1.70 -2.23
N ILE A 162 -8.56 -0.81 -1.86
CA ILE A 162 -7.36 -1.17 -1.09
C ILE A 162 -7.73 -1.79 0.26
N TYR A 163 -8.80 -1.31 0.90
CA TYR A 163 -9.30 -1.85 2.17
C TYR A 163 -9.98 -3.23 2.04
N ASP A 164 -10.25 -3.71 0.82
CA ASP A 164 -10.69 -5.08 0.52
C ASP A 164 -9.51 -6.04 0.33
N ILE A 165 -8.31 -5.50 0.15
CA ILE A 165 -7.08 -6.27 -0.08
C ILE A 165 -6.15 -6.22 1.14
N CYS A 166 -5.99 -5.06 1.78
CA CYS A 166 -5.00 -4.85 2.84
C CYS A 166 -5.64 -4.77 4.23
N TYR A 167 -5.07 -5.52 5.18
CA TYR A 167 -5.33 -5.33 6.60
C TYR A 167 -4.42 -4.24 7.19
N VAL A 168 -4.93 -3.49 8.16
CA VAL A 168 -4.21 -2.35 8.80
C VAL A 168 -3.79 -2.66 10.24
N ASN A 169 -3.17 -3.81 10.48
CA ASN A 169 -2.88 -4.29 11.84
C ASN A 169 -1.99 -3.34 12.65
N ASP A 170 -0.80 -3.02 12.15
CA ASP A 170 0.16 -2.12 12.81
C ASP A 170 0.29 -0.75 12.13
N THR A 171 -0.59 -0.47 11.18
CA THR A 171 -0.65 0.83 10.52
C THR A 171 -1.40 1.83 11.39
N VAL A 172 -0.83 3.02 11.55
CA VAL A 172 -1.49 4.15 12.21
C VAL A 172 -2.33 4.92 11.18
N LEU A 173 -3.64 5.00 11.40
CA LEU A 173 -4.53 5.84 10.60
C LEU A 173 -4.47 7.28 11.13
N VAL A 174 -4.00 8.22 10.31
CA VAL A 174 -4.02 9.65 10.59
C VAL A 174 -5.35 10.25 10.16
N ASN A 175 -5.77 9.92 8.93
CA ASN A 175 -7.11 10.14 8.42
C ASN A 175 -7.55 8.84 7.72
N ASP A 176 -8.81 8.50 7.82
CA ASP A 176 -9.34 7.25 7.24
C ASP A 176 -10.39 7.49 6.16
N TYR A 177 -10.79 8.72 5.93
CA TYR A 177 -11.86 9.11 4.99
C TYR A 177 -13.14 8.29 5.15
N ASN A 178 -13.31 7.65 6.35
CA ASN A 178 -14.41 6.74 6.65
C ASN A 178 -14.50 5.47 5.76
N TYR A 179 -13.37 5.04 5.19
CA TYR A 179 -13.29 3.75 4.50
C TYR A 179 -13.40 2.56 5.45
N ASN A 180 -13.70 1.39 4.89
CA ASN A 180 -13.96 0.17 5.67
C ASN A 180 -12.68 -0.59 6.04
N TRP A 181 -11.69 0.09 6.60
CA TRP A 181 -10.45 -0.54 7.07
C TRP A 181 -10.71 -1.59 8.14
N VAL A 182 -10.01 -2.72 8.05
CA VAL A 182 -10.15 -3.85 8.98
C VAL A 182 -8.79 -4.35 9.46
N THR A 183 -8.78 -5.01 10.61
CA THR A 183 -7.60 -5.71 11.15
C THR A 183 -7.78 -7.23 11.03
N TYR A 184 -6.68 -7.96 10.83
CA TYR A 184 -6.67 -9.41 10.83
C TYR A 184 -6.76 -9.95 12.27
N THR A 185 -7.67 -10.89 12.52
CA THR A 185 -7.95 -11.44 13.85
C THR A 185 -7.73 -12.95 13.94
N GLY A 186 -6.83 -13.49 13.11
CA GLY A 186 -6.44 -14.91 13.23
C GLY A 186 -7.47 -15.91 12.70
N GLY A 187 -8.29 -15.55 11.71
CA GLY A 187 -9.29 -16.44 11.10
C GLY A 187 -10.71 -16.32 11.70
N VAL A 188 -10.91 -15.41 12.64
CA VAL A 188 -12.24 -14.92 13.05
C VAL A 188 -12.65 -13.82 12.05
N THR A 189 -13.94 -13.48 11.97
CA THR A 189 -14.41 -12.35 11.17
C THR A 189 -13.56 -11.11 11.43
N PRO A 190 -12.99 -10.46 10.39
CA PRO A 190 -12.17 -9.28 10.58
C PRO A 190 -12.89 -8.21 11.41
N SER A 191 -12.20 -7.63 12.38
CA SER A 191 -12.77 -6.53 13.15
C SER A 191 -12.54 -5.21 12.41
N LYS A 192 -13.53 -4.32 12.48
CA LYS A 192 -13.33 -2.95 11.99
C LYS A 192 -12.17 -2.30 12.74
N TYR A 193 -11.22 -1.72 12.02
CA TYR A 193 -10.11 -1.01 12.63
C TYR A 193 -10.62 0.17 13.48
N LYS A 194 -10.11 0.27 14.71
CA LYS A 194 -10.44 1.39 15.60
C LYS A 194 -9.34 2.43 15.47
N LYS A 195 -9.69 3.61 14.95
CA LYS A 195 -8.77 4.74 14.86
C LYS A 195 -8.14 5.04 16.22
N ASN A 196 -6.82 5.07 16.29
CA ASN A 196 -6.12 5.46 17.51
C ASN A 196 -6.26 6.98 17.72
N LYS A 197 -6.85 7.39 18.85
CA LYS A 197 -7.09 8.82 19.15
C LYS A 197 -5.79 9.62 19.37
N PHE A 198 -4.65 8.92 19.64
CA PHE A 198 -3.36 9.56 19.94
C PHE A 198 -2.20 8.85 19.24
N PRO A 199 -2.10 8.91 17.91
CA PRO A 199 -1.07 8.20 17.15
C PRO A 199 0.37 8.56 17.59
N TRP A 200 0.59 9.79 18.04
CA TRP A 200 1.90 10.33 18.44
C TRP A 200 2.50 9.67 19.67
N VAL A 201 1.69 9.21 20.62
CA VAL A 201 2.17 8.56 21.86
C VAL A 201 2.83 7.21 21.56
N LEU A 202 2.30 6.45 20.59
CA LEU A 202 2.87 5.16 20.20
C LEU A 202 4.17 5.36 19.39
N TYR A 203 4.22 6.37 18.53
CA TYR A 203 5.41 6.68 17.74
C TYR A 203 6.60 7.12 18.63
N SER A 204 6.36 8.02 19.56
CA SER A 204 7.38 8.47 20.50
C SER A 204 7.89 7.34 21.44
N ARG A 205 7.08 6.33 21.74
CA ARG A 205 7.51 5.12 22.45
C ARG A 205 8.38 4.23 21.56
N LYS A 206 7.94 3.87 20.34
CA LYS A 206 8.73 3.04 19.40
C LYS A 206 10.09 3.67 19.04
N LEU A 207 10.22 4.98 18.99
CA LEU A 207 11.50 5.66 18.78
C LEU A 207 12.40 5.66 20.02
N ARG A 208 11.83 5.68 21.23
CA ARG A 208 12.61 5.59 22.48
C ARG A 208 13.18 4.20 22.68
N ASP A 209 12.42 3.16 22.38
CA ASP A 209 12.85 1.76 22.56
C ASP A 209 13.90 1.29 21.54
N LYS A 210 14.20 2.09 20.50
CA LYS A 210 15.28 1.82 19.53
C LYS A 210 16.61 2.51 19.83
N ARG A 211 16.75 3.19 20.98
CA ARG A 211 17.98 3.92 21.36
C ARG A 211 18.82 3.20 22.42
N TYR A 212 18.64 1.87 22.57
CA TYR A 212 19.49 1.03 23.43
C TYR A 212 19.96 -0.19 22.68
#